data_11f64aff7bd4e6433205c6742b24711a
#
_entry.id   11f64aff7bd4e6433205c6742b24711a
#
_cell.length_a   1.000
_cell.length_b   1.000
_cell.length_c   1.000
_cell.angle_alpha   90.00
_cell.angle_beta   90.00
_cell.angle_gamma   90.00
#
_symmetry.space_group_name_H-M   'P 1'
#
loop_
_entity.id
_entity.type
_entity.pdbx_description
1 polymer ?
#
loop_
_entity_poly.entity_id
_entity_poly.type
_entity_poly.pdbx_seq_one_letter_code
_entity_poly.pdbx_strand_id
1 'polypeptide(L)'
;MRHASHLLCGERLTALHLSDIVSPYDKNSAKIARKLIDQADNAQRQKHFEGDDMRITAVTCVKNEGPFLLEWIAFNRLIGVTDFLFYSNDCSDATDRLLDALQVRGIVQHLPNPAEGRNYQMEALKDAAKQSIVTEAEWVWVADVDEFLNIHVGDHTIPALIKACNTPQAISLTFQFFANGDVDSFEDRPVIEQFRRSHNPDLWCGESAIEVKSLVRHDFPLHYFGAHRPFFKAKLPPKRRP
;
A
#
# COMPACT_ATOMS: atom_id res chain seq x y z
N MET A 1 -41.85 3.27 -34.10
CA MET A 1 -40.70 3.51 -35.00
C MET A 1 -39.52 3.75 -34.08
N ARG A 2 -38.80 2.75 -33.80
CA ARG A 2 -37.45 2.32 -34.16
C ARG A 2 -36.48 3.51 -34.34
N HIS A 3 -35.51 3.63 -33.39
CA HIS A 3 -34.11 3.62 -33.78
C HIS A 3 -33.23 3.22 -32.59
N ALA A 4 -32.57 2.09 -32.80
CA ALA A 4 -31.48 1.60 -31.99
C ALA A 4 -30.26 2.47 -32.23
N SER A 5 -29.68 2.98 -31.14
CA SER A 5 -28.37 3.57 -31.16
C SER A 5 -27.32 2.49 -30.91
N HIS A 6 -26.54 2.21 -31.92
CA HIS A 6 -25.35 1.40 -31.88
C HIS A 6 -24.36 1.96 -30.85
N LEU A 7 -24.12 1.23 -29.81
CA LEU A 7 -22.90 1.34 -29.01
C LEU A 7 -21.74 0.84 -29.89
N LEU A 8 -20.96 1.77 -30.40
CA LEU A 8 -19.62 1.49 -30.92
C LEU A 8 -18.69 1.23 -29.71
N CYS A 9 -18.71 -0.03 -29.29
CA CYS A 9 -17.62 -0.58 -28.50
C CYS A 9 -16.44 -0.77 -29.49
N GLY A 10 -15.35 -0.03 -29.32
CA GLY A 10 -14.17 -0.33 -30.11
C GLY A 10 -13.28 0.82 -30.50
N GLU A 11 -13.21 1.91 -29.73
CA GLU A 11 -12.00 2.73 -29.80
C GLU A 11 -11.01 2.19 -28.77
N ARG A 12 -9.97 1.58 -29.31
CA ARG A 12 -8.76 1.19 -28.61
C ARG A 12 -8.28 2.38 -27.81
N LEU A 13 -8.38 2.29 -26.49
CA LEU A 13 -7.53 3.04 -25.58
C LEU A 13 -6.09 2.54 -25.80
N THR A 14 -5.53 2.95 -26.92
CA THR A 14 -4.15 2.76 -27.30
C THR A 14 -3.32 3.47 -26.25
N ALA A 15 -2.68 2.64 -25.41
CA ALA A 15 -1.43 2.92 -24.73
C ALA A 15 -1.20 4.41 -24.39
N LEU A 16 -1.96 4.93 -23.42
CA LEU A 16 -1.44 6.05 -22.65
C LEU A 16 -0.14 5.54 -22.02
N HIS A 17 0.99 6.01 -22.53
CA HIS A 17 2.27 5.68 -21.95
C HIS A 17 2.26 6.20 -20.49
N LEU A 18 2.85 5.45 -19.56
CA LEU A 18 3.08 5.94 -18.18
C LEU A 18 3.72 7.34 -18.19
N SER A 19 4.57 7.64 -19.18
CA SER A 19 5.12 8.96 -19.45
C SER A 19 4.09 10.07 -19.66
N ASP A 20 2.91 9.77 -20.20
CA ASP A 20 1.89 10.78 -20.53
C ASP A 20 1.03 11.11 -19.30
N ILE A 21 0.93 10.16 -18.35
CA ILE A 21 0.20 10.31 -17.09
C ILE A 21 1.09 10.91 -16.01
N VAL A 22 2.39 10.60 -16.06
CA VAL A 22 3.42 11.09 -15.13
C VAL A 22 3.99 12.44 -15.60
N SER A 23 3.53 13.00 -16.71
CA SER A 23 3.98 14.28 -17.24
C SER A 23 3.83 15.50 -16.29
N PRO A 24 2.99 15.49 -15.24
CA PRO A 24 3.06 16.50 -14.18
C PRO A 24 4.15 16.20 -13.15
N TYR A 25 4.60 14.96 -13.06
CA TYR A 25 5.61 14.45 -12.13
C TYR A 25 6.83 14.08 -12.98
N ASP A 26 8.00 14.60 -12.67
CA ASP A 26 9.20 14.53 -13.52
C ASP A 26 9.50 13.10 -14.05
N LYS A 27 10.19 13.08 -15.21
CA LYS A 27 10.49 11.88 -16.00
C LYS A 27 11.44 10.89 -15.32
N ASN A 28 12.17 11.29 -14.28
CA ASN A 28 13.16 10.45 -13.62
C ASN A 28 12.55 9.50 -12.60
N SER A 29 11.67 9.95 -11.71
CA SER A 29 10.96 9.10 -10.75
C SER A 29 10.08 8.08 -11.44
N ALA A 30 9.41 8.48 -12.52
CA ALA A 30 8.64 7.56 -13.35
C ALA A 30 9.49 6.46 -13.99
N LYS A 31 10.70 6.79 -14.45
CA LYS A 31 11.63 5.83 -15.06
C LYS A 31 12.19 4.85 -14.02
N ILE A 32 12.53 5.35 -12.83
CA ILE A 32 13.02 4.53 -11.71
C ILE A 32 11.90 3.60 -11.22
N ALA A 33 10.71 4.14 -10.96
CA ALA A 33 9.57 3.36 -10.52
C ALA A 33 9.16 2.28 -11.55
N ARG A 34 9.16 2.60 -12.85
CA ARG A 34 8.90 1.62 -13.90
C ARG A 34 9.93 0.49 -13.88
N LYS A 35 11.22 0.81 -13.76
CA LYS A 35 12.27 -0.20 -13.65
C LYS A 35 12.10 -1.09 -12.43
N LEU A 36 11.73 -0.50 -11.29
CA LEU A 36 11.48 -1.24 -10.04
C LEU A 36 10.24 -2.13 -10.15
N ILE A 37 9.16 -1.65 -10.77
CA ILE A 37 7.95 -2.44 -11.02
C ILE A 37 8.28 -3.62 -11.94
N ASP A 38 8.98 -3.39 -13.06
CA ASP A 38 9.37 -4.45 -13.99
C ASP A 38 10.28 -5.50 -13.31
N GLN A 39 11.18 -5.07 -12.42
CA GLN A 39 12.05 -5.96 -11.65
C GLN A 39 11.25 -6.78 -10.62
N ALA A 40 10.30 -6.14 -9.92
CA ALA A 40 9.43 -6.80 -8.96
C ALA A 40 8.50 -7.81 -9.63
N ASP A 41 7.91 -7.47 -10.79
CA ASP A 41 7.07 -8.38 -11.58
C ASP A 41 7.86 -9.61 -12.05
N ASN A 42 9.11 -9.44 -12.47
CA ASN A 42 9.97 -10.55 -12.83
C ASN A 42 10.32 -11.44 -11.64
N ALA A 43 10.62 -10.84 -10.48
CA ALA A 43 10.90 -11.57 -9.24
C ALA A 43 9.66 -12.34 -8.75
N GLN A 44 8.45 -11.74 -8.83
CA GLN A 44 7.21 -12.42 -8.47
C GLN A 44 6.89 -13.58 -9.43
N ARG A 45 7.07 -13.40 -10.74
CA ARG A 45 6.90 -14.49 -11.72
C ARG A 45 7.84 -15.66 -11.44
N GLN A 46 9.07 -15.38 -11.01
CA GLN A 46 10.05 -16.40 -10.67
C GLN A 46 9.65 -17.15 -9.39
N LYS A 47 9.14 -16.46 -8.36
CA LYS A 47 8.57 -17.07 -7.13
C LYS A 47 7.31 -17.90 -7.40
N HIS A 48 6.44 -17.46 -8.31
CA HIS A 48 5.26 -18.20 -8.72
C HIS A 48 5.61 -19.58 -9.33
N PHE A 49 6.76 -19.68 -10.03
CA PHE A 49 7.31 -20.98 -10.50
C PHE A 49 7.82 -21.87 -9.37
N GLU A 50 8.18 -21.31 -8.21
CA GLU A 50 8.73 -22.01 -7.05
C GLU A 50 7.65 -22.45 -6.03
N GLY A 51 6.37 -22.09 -6.25
CA GLY A 51 5.22 -22.54 -5.44
C GLY A 51 5.08 -21.84 -4.08
N ASP A 52 5.72 -20.69 -3.89
CA ASP A 52 5.63 -19.89 -2.66
C ASP A 52 4.65 -18.70 -2.87
N ASP A 53 3.39 -19.03 -3.05
CA ASP A 53 2.31 -18.16 -3.54
C ASP A 53 1.53 -17.46 -2.39
N MET A 54 2.23 -16.95 -1.39
CA MET A 54 1.59 -16.21 -0.31
C MET A 54 0.95 -14.90 -0.85
N ARG A 55 -0.38 -14.81 -0.81
CA ARG A 55 -1.11 -13.59 -1.20
C ARG A 55 -1.07 -12.55 -0.08
N ILE A 56 -0.44 -11.42 -0.35
CA ILE A 56 -0.30 -10.30 0.59
C ILE A 56 -0.91 -9.06 -0.06
N THR A 57 -2.02 -8.59 0.49
CA THR A 57 -2.71 -7.40 -0.01
C THR A 57 -2.39 -6.17 0.82
N ALA A 58 -1.87 -5.13 0.18
CA ALA A 58 -1.75 -3.81 0.80
C ALA A 58 -3.02 -2.99 0.58
N VAL A 59 -3.52 -2.34 1.65
CA VAL A 59 -4.70 -1.49 1.63
C VAL A 59 -4.32 -0.09 2.09
N THR A 60 -4.66 0.93 1.30
CA THR A 60 -4.37 2.33 1.64
C THR A 60 -5.44 3.29 1.16
N CYS A 61 -5.58 4.42 1.88
CA CYS A 61 -6.37 5.58 1.51
C CYS A 61 -5.45 6.70 1.09
N VAL A 62 -5.77 7.37 -0.02
CA VAL A 62 -4.92 8.44 -0.55
C VAL A 62 -5.71 9.70 -0.89
N LYS A 63 -5.05 10.84 -0.71
CA LYS A 63 -5.51 12.14 -1.18
C LYS A 63 -4.31 13.00 -1.54
N ASN A 64 -4.14 13.31 -2.84
CA ASN A 64 -3.02 14.10 -3.35
C ASN A 64 -1.64 13.50 -3.04
N GLU A 65 -1.48 12.18 -3.31
CA GLU A 65 -0.26 11.42 -3.06
C GLU A 65 0.45 10.97 -4.36
N GLY A 66 0.05 11.55 -5.49
CA GLY A 66 0.53 11.14 -6.82
C GLY A 66 2.04 11.00 -6.94
N PRO A 67 2.87 11.94 -6.42
CA PRO A 67 4.32 11.87 -6.51
C PRO A 67 4.95 10.64 -5.83
N PHE A 68 4.29 10.08 -4.81
CA PHE A 68 4.85 9.03 -3.95
C PHE A 68 4.37 7.62 -4.31
N LEU A 69 3.25 7.51 -5.03
CA LEU A 69 2.57 6.23 -5.32
C LEU A 69 3.47 5.21 -5.99
N LEU A 70 4.20 5.61 -7.03
CA LEU A 70 4.99 4.65 -7.82
C LEU A 70 6.16 4.07 -7.04
N GLU A 71 6.85 4.90 -6.24
CA GLU A 71 7.92 4.44 -5.35
C GLU A 71 7.36 3.47 -4.32
N TRP A 72 6.26 3.85 -3.66
CA TRP A 72 5.64 3.03 -2.62
C TRP A 72 5.16 1.67 -3.15
N ILE A 73 4.49 1.64 -4.30
CA ILE A 73 4.07 0.39 -4.95
C ILE A 73 5.27 -0.47 -5.29
N ALA A 74 6.31 0.11 -5.91
CA ALA A 74 7.51 -0.62 -6.30
C ALA A 74 8.24 -1.20 -5.09
N PHE A 75 8.40 -0.42 -4.02
CA PHE A 75 9.01 -0.87 -2.78
C PHE A 75 8.21 -2.02 -2.14
N ASN A 76 6.89 -1.87 -2.00
CA ASN A 76 6.06 -2.90 -1.40
C ASN A 76 6.07 -4.21 -2.22
N ARG A 77 6.12 -4.14 -3.55
CA ARG A 77 6.32 -5.32 -4.39
C ARG A 77 7.65 -6.03 -4.13
N LEU A 78 8.73 -5.28 -3.97
CA LEU A 78 10.05 -5.85 -3.68
C LEU A 78 10.07 -6.61 -2.36
N ILE A 79 9.35 -6.15 -1.35
CA ILE A 79 9.25 -6.83 -0.06
C ILE A 79 8.18 -7.93 -0.03
N GLY A 80 7.46 -8.18 -1.13
CA GLY A 80 6.58 -9.34 -1.29
C GLY A 80 5.09 -9.05 -1.26
N VAL A 81 4.63 -7.78 -1.31
CA VAL A 81 3.21 -7.46 -1.53
C VAL A 81 2.80 -7.88 -2.93
N THR A 82 1.75 -8.66 -3.05
CA THR A 82 1.24 -9.20 -4.34
C THR A 82 0.15 -8.33 -4.93
N ASP A 83 -0.73 -7.80 -4.10
CA ASP A 83 -1.94 -7.11 -4.50
C ASP A 83 -2.07 -5.75 -3.78
N PHE A 84 -2.69 -4.78 -4.44
CA PHE A 84 -2.86 -3.43 -3.90
C PHE A 84 -4.31 -2.97 -4.05
N LEU A 85 -4.91 -2.50 -2.96
CA LEU A 85 -6.21 -1.86 -2.94
C LEU A 85 -6.08 -0.41 -2.49
N PHE A 86 -6.39 0.51 -3.39
CA PHE A 86 -6.37 1.95 -3.12
C PHE A 86 -7.78 2.52 -3.05
N TYR A 87 -7.99 3.39 -2.08
CA TYR A 87 -9.15 4.28 -2.01
C TYR A 87 -8.71 5.72 -2.15
N SER A 88 -9.23 6.44 -3.14
CA SER A 88 -8.96 7.86 -3.30
C SER A 88 -10.17 8.72 -2.92
N ASN A 89 -9.94 9.93 -2.41
CA ASN A 89 -10.97 10.90 -2.14
C ASN A 89 -10.50 12.32 -2.45
N ASP A 90 -11.33 13.08 -3.16
CA ASP A 90 -11.15 14.51 -3.42
C ASP A 90 -9.73 14.89 -3.91
N CYS A 91 -9.15 14.10 -4.81
CA CYS A 91 -7.83 14.36 -5.36
C CYS A 91 -7.87 15.54 -6.34
N SER A 92 -6.89 16.44 -6.23
CA SER A 92 -6.72 17.62 -7.09
C SER A 92 -5.40 17.61 -7.89
N ASP A 93 -4.50 16.66 -7.60
CA ASP A 93 -3.14 16.52 -8.17
C ASP A 93 -3.00 15.42 -9.21
N ALA A 94 -4.11 14.83 -9.68
CA ALA A 94 -4.15 13.68 -10.58
C ALA A 94 -3.78 12.31 -9.96
N THR A 95 -3.73 12.17 -8.64
CA THR A 95 -3.54 10.90 -7.94
C THR A 95 -4.56 9.84 -8.42
N ASP A 96 -5.85 10.19 -8.50
CA ASP A 96 -6.94 9.34 -8.97
C ASP A 96 -6.71 8.84 -10.41
N ARG A 97 -6.33 9.72 -11.32
CA ARG A 97 -6.05 9.36 -12.72
C ARG A 97 -4.84 8.43 -12.87
N LEU A 98 -3.82 8.62 -12.03
CA LEU A 98 -2.67 7.72 -11.99
C LEU A 98 -3.09 6.32 -11.51
N LEU A 99 -3.91 6.24 -10.46
CA LEU A 99 -4.45 4.97 -9.95
C LEU A 99 -5.33 4.26 -10.99
N ASP A 100 -6.21 4.98 -11.70
CA ASP A 100 -7.02 4.42 -12.79
C ASP A 100 -6.15 3.82 -13.89
N ALA A 101 -5.09 4.52 -14.27
CA ALA A 101 -4.16 4.02 -15.29
C ALA A 101 -3.37 2.77 -14.82
N LEU A 102 -3.02 2.69 -13.55
CA LEU A 102 -2.40 1.52 -12.95
C LEU A 102 -3.40 0.35 -12.86
N GLN A 103 -4.67 0.62 -12.56
CA GLN A 103 -5.74 -0.37 -12.55
C GLN A 103 -5.96 -0.98 -13.94
N VAL A 104 -6.02 -0.18 -15.00
CA VAL A 104 -6.12 -0.67 -16.38
C VAL A 104 -4.99 -1.64 -16.74
N ARG A 105 -3.83 -1.52 -16.11
CA ARG A 105 -2.67 -2.41 -16.26
C ARG A 105 -2.67 -3.61 -15.32
N GLY A 106 -3.68 -3.72 -14.46
CA GLY A 106 -3.75 -4.80 -13.46
C GLY A 106 -2.69 -4.70 -12.34
N ILE A 107 -2.13 -3.49 -12.14
CA ILE A 107 -1.11 -3.27 -11.11
C ILE A 107 -1.74 -3.05 -9.74
N VAL A 108 -2.89 -2.37 -9.70
CA VAL A 108 -3.64 -2.06 -8.49
C VAL A 108 -5.14 -2.27 -8.74
N GLN A 109 -5.92 -2.41 -7.68
CA GLN A 109 -7.35 -2.15 -7.67
C GLN A 109 -7.58 -0.77 -7.06
N HIS A 110 -8.32 0.09 -7.76
CA HIS A 110 -8.65 1.43 -7.32
C HIS A 110 -10.16 1.59 -7.17
N LEU A 111 -10.58 2.10 -6.02
CA LEU A 111 -11.98 2.36 -5.70
C LEU A 111 -12.13 3.80 -5.20
N PRO A 112 -13.26 4.48 -5.52
CA PRO A 112 -13.60 5.73 -4.87
C PRO A 112 -13.86 5.47 -3.37
N ASN A 113 -13.45 6.40 -2.52
CA ASN A 113 -13.70 6.30 -1.09
C ASN A 113 -15.22 6.34 -0.79
N PRO A 114 -15.77 5.37 -0.06
CA PRO A 114 -17.21 5.30 0.20
C PRO A 114 -17.69 6.31 1.26
N ALA A 115 -16.81 7.10 1.86
CA ALA A 115 -17.16 8.01 2.93
C ALA A 115 -17.97 9.22 2.44
N GLU A 116 -18.97 9.61 3.19
CA GLU A 116 -19.78 10.80 2.96
C GLU A 116 -19.29 11.97 3.86
N GLY A 117 -18.20 12.63 3.45
CA GLY A 117 -17.71 13.88 4.04
C GLY A 117 -16.95 13.78 5.37
N ARG A 118 -16.75 12.58 5.95
CA ARG A 118 -15.99 12.39 7.20
C ARG A 118 -15.49 10.95 7.35
N ASN A 119 -14.49 10.74 8.20
CA ASN A 119 -13.96 9.42 8.53
C ASN A 119 -13.48 8.62 7.30
N TYR A 120 -12.93 9.28 6.30
CA TYR A 120 -12.54 8.70 5.02
C TYR A 120 -11.74 7.41 5.17
N GLN A 121 -10.70 7.42 5.99
CA GLN A 121 -9.85 6.24 6.20
C GLN A 121 -10.64 5.07 6.82
N MET A 122 -11.46 5.34 7.83
CA MET A 122 -12.22 4.27 8.51
C MET A 122 -13.30 3.65 7.62
N GLU A 123 -14.02 4.48 6.82
CA GLU A 123 -15.04 3.96 5.91
C GLU A 123 -14.41 3.15 4.77
N ALA A 124 -13.30 3.58 4.23
CA ALA A 124 -12.53 2.80 3.26
C ALA A 124 -12.04 1.46 3.84
N LEU A 125 -11.50 1.45 5.06
CA LEU A 125 -11.04 0.20 5.70
C LEU A 125 -12.18 -0.76 6.04
N LYS A 126 -13.37 -0.25 6.38
CA LYS A 126 -14.58 -1.08 6.56
C LYS A 126 -15.06 -1.68 5.25
N ASP A 127 -14.96 -0.93 4.16
CA ASP A 127 -15.30 -1.42 2.83
C ASP A 127 -14.26 -2.42 2.34
N ALA A 128 -12.97 -2.14 2.52
CA ALA A 128 -11.87 -3.03 2.17
C ALA A 128 -12.03 -4.44 2.75
N ALA A 129 -12.51 -4.55 3.99
CA ALA A 129 -12.77 -5.83 4.63
C ALA A 129 -13.82 -6.71 3.92
N LYS A 130 -14.54 -6.17 2.94
CA LYS A 130 -15.56 -6.87 2.13
C LYS A 130 -15.08 -7.17 0.71
N GLN A 131 -13.98 -6.57 0.27
CA GLN A 131 -13.45 -6.73 -1.09
C GLN A 131 -12.79 -8.10 -1.27
N SER A 132 -13.00 -8.74 -2.42
CA SER A 132 -12.44 -10.06 -2.72
C SER A 132 -10.91 -10.07 -2.65
N ILE A 133 -10.25 -9.03 -3.15
CA ILE A 133 -8.79 -8.86 -3.09
C ILE A 133 -8.24 -8.91 -1.65
N VAL A 134 -9.06 -8.57 -0.66
CA VAL A 134 -8.72 -8.58 0.78
C VAL A 134 -9.17 -9.88 1.44
N THR A 135 -10.40 -10.35 1.14
CA THR A 135 -10.94 -11.58 1.77
C THR A 135 -10.26 -12.85 1.30
N GLU A 136 -9.65 -12.83 0.13
CA GLU A 136 -8.88 -13.94 -0.44
C GLU A 136 -7.37 -13.83 -0.17
N ALA A 137 -6.90 -12.72 0.44
CA ALA A 137 -5.51 -12.56 0.83
C ALA A 137 -5.18 -13.42 2.05
N GLU A 138 -3.98 -13.99 2.11
CA GLU A 138 -3.50 -14.67 3.31
C GLU A 138 -3.08 -13.67 4.39
N TRP A 139 -2.53 -12.54 3.96
CA TRP A 139 -2.12 -11.45 4.82
C TRP A 139 -2.58 -10.10 4.27
N VAL A 140 -2.92 -9.21 5.17
CA VAL A 140 -3.31 -7.82 4.85
C VAL A 140 -2.37 -6.85 5.55
N TRP A 141 -1.82 -5.93 4.77
CA TRP A 141 -0.98 -4.83 5.20
C TRP A 141 -1.73 -3.50 5.04
N VAL A 142 -2.03 -2.83 6.14
CA VAL A 142 -2.64 -1.48 6.10
C VAL A 142 -1.55 -0.46 6.35
N ALA A 143 -1.28 0.40 5.37
CA ALA A 143 -0.24 1.42 5.45
C ALA A 143 -0.60 2.67 4.65
N ASP A 144 0.00 3.79 5.01
CA ASP A 144 -0.08 5.02 4.24
C ASP A 144 1.10 5.08 3.24
N VAL A 145 1.00 5.89 2.18
CA VAL A 145 2.02 5.88 1.09
C VAL A 145 3.34 6.56 1.45
N ASP A 146 3.45 7.14 2.63
CA ASP A 146 4.68 7.66 3.23
C ASP A 146 5.31 6.68 4.25
N GLU A 147 4.76 5.47 4.38
CA GLU A 147 5.23 4.44 5.30
C GLU A 147 5.90 3.29 4.55
N PHE A 148 7.16 3.05 4.86
CA PHE A 148 8.00 2.01 4.26
C PHE A 148 8.38 0.96 5.30
N LEU A 149 7.95 -0.29 5.07
CA LEU A 149 8.22 -1.40 5.98
C LEU A 149 9.66 -1.88 5.83
N ASN A 150 10.52 -1.50 6.78
CA ASN A 150 11.92 -1.88 6.80
C ASN A 150 12.13 -3.20 7.53
N ILE A 151 12.45 -4.28 6.79
CA ILE A 151 12.59 -5.64 7.30
C ILE A 151 14.07 -5.99 7.44
N HIS A 152 14.50 -6.43 8.63
CA HIS A 152 15.89 -6.73 8.96
C HIS A 152 16.18 -8.24 9.11
N VAL A 153 15.28 -9.10 8.65
CA VAL A 153 15.42 -10.57 8.76
C VAL A 153 15.36 -11.24 7.40
N GLY A 154 16.04 -12.38 7.27
CA GLY A 154 16.03 -13.20 6.06
C GLY A 154 16.46 -12.42 4.81
N ASP A 155 15.66 -12.55 3.75
CA ASP A 155 15.86 -11.86 2.48
C ASP A 155 15.17 -10.47 2.43
N HIS A 156 14.83 -9.91 3.59
CA HIS A 156 14.17 -8.60 3.75
C HIS A 156 12.75 -8.55 3.17
N THR A 157 12.05 -9.67 3.13
CA THR A 157 10.67 -9.77 2.63
C THR A 157 9.64 -9.98 3.75
N ILE A 158 8.36 -9.70 3.47
CA ILE A 158 7.26 -9.97 4.40
C ILE A 158 7.16 -11.48 4.71
N PRO A 159 7.28 -12.42 3.75
CA PRO A 159 7.34 -13.85 4.07
C PRO A 159 8.47 -14.21 5.04
N ALA A 160 9.66 -13.64 4.88
CA ALA A 160 10.77 -13.87 5.82
C ALA A 160 10.46 -13.32 7.23
N LEU A 161 9.83 -12.15 7.31
CA LEU A 161 9.37 -11.58 8.58
C LEU A 161 8.34 -12.48 9.27
N ILE A 162 7.32 -12.93 8.55
CA ILE A 162 6.29 -13.84 9.04
C ILE A 162 6.91 -15.12 9.61
N LYS A 163 7.84 -15.71 8.87
CA LYS A 163 8.57 -16.90 9.29
C LYS A 163 9.42 -16.65 10.55
N ALA A 164 10.13 -15.54 10.61
CA ALA A 164 10.94 -15.16 11.76
C ALA A 164 10.11 -14.93 13.03
N CYS A 165 8.85 -14.50 12.88
CA CYS A 165 7.88 -14.35 13.96
C CYS A 165 7.11 -15.65 14.30
N ASN A 166 7.50 -16.81 13.77
CA ASN A 166 6.81 -18.10 13.95
C ASN A 166 5.35 -18.10 13.44
N THR A 167 5.11 -17.44 12.32
CA THR A 167 3.81 -17.40 11.63
C THR A 167 2.63 -17.06 12.55
N PRO A 168 2.64 -15.89 13.20
CA PRO A 168 1.56 -15.48 14.10
C PRO A 168 0.31 -15.11 13.31
N GLN A 169 -0.78 -14.75 14.01
CA GLN A 169 -1.98 -14.23 13.35
C GLN A 169 -1.90 -12.72 13.05
N ALA A 170 -1.06 -11.97 13.77
CA ALA A 170 -0.80 -10.56 13.53
C ALA A 170 0.60 -10.18 13.98
N ILE A 171 1.21 -9.23 13.28
CA ILE A 171 2.50 -8.64 13.60
C ILE A 171 2.30 -7.13 13.76
N SER A 172 2.67 -6.58 14.91
CA SER A 172 2.70 -5.13 15.13
C SER A 172 4.10 -4.60 14.83
N LEU A 173 4.17 -3.60 14.01
CA LEU A 173 5.38 -2.99 13.47
C LEU A 173 5.49 -1.58 14.03
N THR A 174 6.53 -1.29 14.79
CA THR A 174 6.73 0.01 15.44
C THR A 174 7.25 1.04 14.45
N PHE A 175 6.72 2.26 14.52
CA PHE A 175 7.20 3.38 13.74
C PHE A 175 8.59 3.82 14.13
N GLN A 176 9.33 4.23 13.10
CA GLN A 176 10.49 5.09 13.22
C GLN A 176 10.23 6.35 12.40
N PHE A 177 10.08 7.49 13.07
CA PHE A 177 9.82 8.75 12.39
C PHE A 177 11.10 9.34 11.81
N PHE A 178 10.99 9.86 10.59
CA PHE A 178 12.05 10.59 9.91
C PHE A 178 11.67 12.07 9.83
N ALA A 179 12.65 12.93 10.09
CA ALA A 179 12.50 14.37 9.93
C ALA A 179 12.78 14.78 8.48
N ASN A 180 12.36 16.01 8.11
CA ASN A 180 12.63 16.58 6.79
C ASN A 180 14.15 16.73 6.47
N GLY A 181 15.02 16.73 7.50
CA GLY A 181 16.47 16.70 7.31
C GLY A 181 17.03 17.91 6.55
N ASP A 182 16.46 19.10 6.77
CA ASP A 182 16.77 20.35 6.09
C ASP A 182 16.34 20.37 4.59
N VAL A 183 15.41 19.50 4.20
CA VAL A 183 14.75 19.54 2.88
C VAL A 183 13.56 20.50 2.96
N ASP A 184 13.70 21.70 2.38
CA ASP A 184 12.71 22.78 2.48
C ASP A 184 11.79 22.86 1.25
N SER A 185 12.08 22.11 0.21
CA SER A 185 11.31 22.07 -1.02
C SER A 185 11.18 20.64 -1.52
N PHE A 186 10.08 20.37 -2.26
CA PHE A 186 9.92 19.10 -2.93
C PHE A 186 11.04 18.87 -3.94
N GLU A 187 11.68 17.71 -3.87
CA GLU A 187 12.62 17.21 -4.86
C GLU A 187 12.05 15.95 -5.49
N ASP A 188 12.13 15.86 -6.83
CA ASP A 188 11.68 14.67 -7.54
C ASP A 188 12.75 13.58 -7.51
N ARG A 189 12.84 12.94 -6.37
CA ARG A 189 13.67 11.75 -6.11
C ARG A 189 13.01 10.87 -5.04
N PRO A 190 13.44 9.60 -4.89
CA PRO A 190 12.85 8.69 -3.93
C PRO A 190 12.81 9.24 -2.50
N VAL A 191 11.67 9.08 -1.82
CA VAL A 191 11.45 9.48 -0.42
C VAL A 191 12.50 8.90 0.51
N ILE A 192 12.80 7.60 0.34
CA ILE A 192 13.80 6.89 1.14
C ILE A 192 15.24 7.39 0.93
N GLU A 193 15.51 8.11 -0.15
CA GLU A 193 16.80 8.74 -0.40
C GLU A 193 16.88 10.14 0.17
N GLN A 194 15.75 10.86 0.24
CA GLN A 194 15.68 12.23 0.71
C GLN A 194 15.69 12.31 2.24
N PHE A 195 14.84 11.53 2.91
CA PHE A 195 14.61 11.60 4.34
C PHE A 195 15.41 10.53 5.06
N ARG A 196 16.60 10.89 5.57
CA ARG A 196 17.54 9.95 6.21
C ARG A 196 17.80 10.22 7.67
N ARG A 197 17.27 11.31 8.22
CA ARG A 197 17.45 11.68 9.62
C ARG A 197 16.24 11.23 10.43
N SER A 198 16.42 10.20 11.24
CA SER A 198 15.42 9.72 12.18
C SER A 198 15.77 10.12 13.62
N HIS A 199 14.80 10.01 14.51
CA HIS A 199 15.05 10.07 15.94
C HIS A 199 15.89 8.86 16.39
N ASN A 200 16.64 9.01 17.49
CA ASN A 200 17.31 7.87 18.13
C ASN A 200 16.25 6.99 18.81
N PRO A 201 16.08 5.71 18.40
CA PRO A 201 15.08 4.81 18.99
C PRO A 201 15.33 4.51 20.49
N ASP A 202 16.57 4.70 20.98
CA ASP A 202 16.93 4.51 22.37
C ASP A 202 16.52 5.69 23.27
N LEU A 203 16.11 6.82 22.66
CA LEU A 203 15.59 7.97 23.38
C LEU A 203 14.08 7.92 23.46
N TRP A 204 13.52 8.08 24.66
CA TRP A 204 12.08 8.18 24.83
C TRP A 204 11.53 9.44 24.14
N CYS A 205 10.65 9.26 23.16
CA CYS A 205 10.06 10.33 22.37
C CYS A 205 8.58 10.60 22.72
N GLY A 206 8.08 10.07 23.83
CA GLY A 206 6.68 10.16 24.23
C GLY A 206 5.80 9.02 23.69
N GLU A 207 4.49 9.11 23.94
CA GLU A 207 3.55 8.04 23.56
C GLU A 207 3.43 7.85 22.04
N SER A 208 3.62 8.89 21.24
CA SER A 208 3.61 8.81 19.78
C SER A 208 4.73 7.94 19.18
N ALA A 209 5.83 7.77 19.92
CA ALA A 209 6.94 6.91 19.48
C ALA A 209 6.62 5.41 19.53
N ILE A 210 5.48 5.03 20.12
CA ILE A 210 5.00 3.64 20.18
C ILE A 210 3.82 3.37 19.23
N GLU A 211 3.55 4.27 18.30
CA GLU A 211 2.61 4.02 17.22
C GLU A 211 3.06 2.80 16.40
N VAL A 212 2.09 2.05 15.93
CA VAL A 212 2.34 0.82 15.18
C VAL A 212 1.46 0.75 13.95
N LYS A 213 1.93 0.03 12.92
CA LYS A 213 1.09 -0.55 11.87
C LYS A 213 0.98 -2.05 12.05
N SER A 214 -0.03 -2.65 11.49
CA SER A 214 -0.29 -4.07 11.68
C SER A 214 -0.36 -4.82 10.36
N LEU A 215 0.41 -5.90 10.29
CA LEU A 215 0.26 -6.95 9.28
C LEU A 215 -0.63 -8.04 9.88
N VAL A 216 -1.73 -8.39 9.22
CA VAL A 216 -2.79 -9.22 9.79
C VAL A 216 -3.08 -10.42 8.89
N ARG A 217 -3.08 -11.63 9.45
CA ARG A 217 -3.46 -12.85 8.72
C ARG A 217 -4.98 -12.97 8.59
N HIS A 218 -5.46 -13.61 7.52
CA HIS A 218 -6.89 -13.73 7.19
C HIS A 218 -7.75 -14.36 8.29
N ASP A 219 -7.17 -15.28 9.09
CA ASP A 219 -7.87 -15.98 10.18
C ASP A 219 -7.86 -15.21 11.52
N PHE A 220 -7.28 -14.00 11.52
CA PHE A 220 -7.34 -13.13 12.68
C PHE A 220 -8.78 -12.72 13.00
N PRO A 221 -9.24 -12.76 14.26
CA PRO A 221 -10.63 -12.45 14.62
C PRO A 221 -10.95 -10.97 14.49
N LEU A 222 -10.91 -10.48 13.26
CA LEU A 222 -11.07 -9.09 12.87
C LEU A 222 -12.54 -8.69 12.82
N HIS A 223 -12.89 -7.53 13.36
CA HIS A 223 -14.16 -6.85 13.11
C HIS A 223 -14.05 -5.96 11.88
N TYR A 224 -13.03 -5.10 11.86
CA TYR A 224 -12.59 -4.29 10.72
C TYR A 224 -11.14 -3.84 10.95
N PHE A 225 -10.48 -3.44 9.86
CA PHE A 225 -9.13 -2.90 9.92
C PHE A 225 -9.16 -1.51 10.57
N GLY A 226 -8.14 -1.21 11.37
CA GLY A 226 -7.86 0.14 11.82
C GLY A 226 -6.63 0.69 11.09
N ALA A 227 -6.47 2.00 11.07
CA ALA A 227 -5.32 2.66 10.47
C ALA A 227 -3.99 2.21 11.09
N HIS A 228 -3.98 1.93 12.39
CA HIS A 228 -2.81 1.52 13.16
C HIS A 228 -2.94 0.09 13.70
N ARG A 229 -4.11 -0.23 14.26
CA ARG A 229 -4.36 -1.52 14.91
C ARG A 229 -5.70 -2.09 14.46
N PRO A 230 -5.82 -3.41 14.26
CA PRO A 230 -7.09 -4.03 13.94
C PRO A 230 -8.08 -3.95 15.10
N PHE A 231 -9.37 -3.87 14.79
CA PHE A 231 -10.45 -3.93 15.76
C PHE A 231 -10.99 -5.37 15.87
N PHE A 232 -11.04 -5.91 17.09
CA PHE A 232 -11.43 -7.29 17.35
C PHE A 232 -12.94 -7.46 17.39
N LYS A 233 -13.45 -8.63 16.97
CA LYS A 233 -14.86 -9.02 17.09
C LYS A 233 -15.29 -9.27 18.54
N ALA A 234 -14.38 -9.71 19.38
CA ALA A 234 -14.63 -9.99 20.80
C ALA A 234 -13.57 -9.34 21.68
N LYS A 235 -13.92 -9.12 22.96
CA LYS A 235 -12.91 -8.73 23.96
C LYS A 235 -11.88 -9.86 24.07
N LEU A 236 -10.62 -9.56 23.81
CA LEU A 236 -9.55 -10.50 24.08
C LEU A 236 -9.55 -10.82 25.59
N PRO A 237 -9.29 -12.07 25.98
CA PRO A 237 -9.11 -12.39 27.38
C PRO A 237 -7.98 -11.54 27.94
N PRO A 238 -8.07 -11.07 29.19
CA PRO A 238 -7.03 -10.27 29.81
C PRO A 238 -5.71 -11.05 29.74
N LYS A 239 -4.67 -10.42 29.20
CA LYS A 239 -3.32 -11.01 29.21
C LYS A 239 -3.00 -11.37 30.65
N ARG A 240 -2.72 -12.65 30.95
CA ARG A 240 -2.01 -13.00 32.16
C ARG A 240 -0.66 -12.30 32.08
N ARG A 241 -0.45 -11.31 32.95
CA ARG A 241 0.88 -10.70 33.10
C ARG A 241 1.82 -11.81 33.59
N PRO A 242 3.03 -11.88 33.02
CA PRO A 242 4.03 -12.80 33.54
C PRO A 242 4.37 -12.48 35.00
#